data_590c6d4d0b67bbc17655363d2ba31b67
#
_entry.id   590c6d4d0b67bbc17655363d2ba31b67
#
_cell.length_a   1.000
_cell.length_b   1.000
_cell.length_c   1.000
_cell.angle_alpha   90.00
_cell.angle_beta   90.00
_cell.angle_gamma   90.00
#
_symmetry.space_group_name_H-M   'P 1'
#
loop_
_entity.id
_entity.type
_entity.pdbx_description
1 polymer ?
#
loop_
_entity_poly.entity_id
_entity_poly.type
_entity_poly.pdbx_seq_one_letter_code
_entity_poly.pdbx_strand_id
1 'polypeptide(L)'
;MPEPEDIIRQRITITTLGKVYISQYTFSGVRVDRKILTIDEYDAEEMVYDLVDYFEGKDADFEVTDVGSWDLTITSINNKEYKFDGSLYYAPGDWLQEFSKNLRKYLKRWDLFVFDGITKPVADGIMFCSCEFEGGGKSYYYISDDPSLEEGDLVRVPVGDNGRNSVVEIVDIEYFKEDEVPMPLDRVKKIIERADDWEDDD
;
A
#
# COMPACT_ATOMS: atom_id res chain seq x y z
N MET A 1 -15.68 -23.26 -11.77
CA MET A 1 -15.66 -21.81 -12.01
C MET A 1 -14.38 -21.52 -12.74
N PRO A 2 -14.36 -20.68 -13.78
CA PRO A 2 -13.08 -20.24 -14.30
C PRO A 2 -12.35 -19.52 -13.15
N GLU A 3 -11.06 -19.80 -13.02
CA GLU A 3 -10.20 -19.03 -12.12
C GLU A 3 -10.35 -17.54 -12.44
N PRO A 4 -10.32 -16.63 -11.44
CA PRO A 4 -10.36 -15.21 -11.73
C PRO A 4 -9.20 -14.91 -12.70
N GLU A 5 -9.54 -14.41 -13.89
CA GLU A 5 -8.49 -13.94 -14.81
C GLU A 5 -7.65 -12.90 -14.07
N ASP A 6 -6.34 -13.04 -14.13
CA ASP A 6 -5.43 -12.12 -13.47
C ASP A 6 -5.68 -10.68 -13.93
N ILE A 7 -5.65 -9.77 -12.99
CA ILE A 7 -5.72 -8.34 -13.27
C ILE A 7 -4.38 -7.92 -13.86
N ILE A 8 -4.41 -7.52 -15.11
CA ILE A 8 -3.18 -7.12 -15.83
C ILE A 8 -3.12 -5.62 -16.12
N ARG A 9 -4.23 -4.91 -15.95
CA ARG A 9 -4.31 -3.47 -16.21
C ARG A 9 -5.15 -2.77 -15.15
N GLN A 10 -4.65 -1.64 -14.70
CA GLN A 10 -5.36 -0.76 -13.77
C GLN A 10 -5.42 0.66 -14.33
N ARG A 11 -6.47 1.39 -13.97
CA ARG A 11 -6.58 2.82 -14.17
C ARG A 11 -6.91 3.48 -12.85
N ILE A 12 -6.05 4.39 -12.41
CA ILE A 12 -6.25 5.20 -11.22
C ILE A 12 -6.40 6.64 -11.69
N THR A 13 -7.42 7.33 -11.20
CA THR A 13 -7.62 8.76 -11.47
C THR A 13 -7.83 9.47 -10.15
N ILE A 14 -6.97 10.42 -9.84
CA ILE A 14 -7.05 11.28 -8.66
C ILE A 14 -7.44 12.67 -9.13
N THR A 15 -8.45 13.25 -8.49
CA THR A 15 -8.87 14.63 -8.74
C THR A 15 -8.49 15.50 -7.55
N THR A 16 -8.14 16.75 -7.76
CA THR A 16 -7.88 17.73 -6.69
C THR A 16 -9.08 17.99 -5.78
N LEU A 17 -10.26 17.49 -6.15
CA LEU A 17 -11.47 17.49 -5.30
C LEU A 17 -11.58 16.23 -4.43
N GLY A 18 -10.49 15.53 -4.20
CA GLY A 18 -10.43 14.37 -3.32
C GLY A 18 -11.17 13.12 -3.82
N LYS A 19 -11.46 13.01 -5.13
CA LYS A 19 -12.05 11.80 -5.69
C LYS A 19 -11.00 10.92 -6.33
N VAL A 20 -10.97 9.65 -5.92
CA VAL A 20 -10.09 8.62 -6.49
C VAL A 20 -10.94 7.55 -7.15
N TYR A 21 -10.78 7.40 -8.45
CA TYR A 21 -11.45 6.37 -9.24
C TYR A 21 -10.45 5.27 -9.58
N ILE A 22 -10.78 4.04 -9.25
CA ILE A 22 -9.95 2.87 -9.54
C ILE A 22 -10.75 1.93 -10.42
N SER A 23 -10.17 1.47 -11.51
CA SER A 23 -10.75 0.44 -12.37
C SER A 23 -9.69 -0.60 -12.70
N GLN A 24 -10.06 -1.87 -12.62
CA GLN A 24 -9.19 -3.02 -12.88
C GLN A 24 -9.75 -3.85 -14.04
N TYR A 25 -8.85 -4.37 -14.87
CA TYR A 25 -9.20 -5.07 -16.11
C TYR A 25 -8.39 -6.35 -16.25
N THR A 26 -9.01 -7.37 -16.81
CA THR A 26 -8.36 -8.63 -17.21
C THR A 26 -7.63 -8.47 -18.56
N PHE A 27 -6.92 -9.52 -18.96
CA PHE A 27 -6.27 -9.60 -20.28
C PHE A 27 -7.25 -9.41 -21.43
N SER A 28 -8.44 -9.94 -21.33
CA SER A 28 -9.52 -9.78 -22.33
C SER A 28 -10.11 -8.36 -22.38
N GLY A 29 -9.65 -7.45 -21.51
CA GLY A 29 -10.13 -6.08 -21.40
C GLY A 29 -11.45 -5.94 -20.65
N VAL A 30 -11.95 -7.01 -20.05
CA VAL A 30 -13.14 -6.95 -19.20
C VAL A 30 -12.81 -6.23 -17.91
N ARG A 31 -13.64 -5.24 -17.57
CA ARG A 31 -13.52 -4.55 -16.27
C ARG A 31 -14.11 -5.42 -15.16
N VAL A 32 -13.28 -5.86 -14.24
CA VAL A 32 -13.65 -6.75 -13.13
C VAL A 32 -13.92 -5.99 -11.83
N ASP A 33 -13.32 -4.83 -11.66
CA ASP A 33 -13.57 -3.98 -10.47
C ASP A 33 -13.67 -2.51 -10.85
N ARG A 34 -14.47 -1.77 -10.06
CA ARG A 34 -14.55 -0.31 -10.06
C ARG A 34 -14.83 0.19 -8.66
N LYS A 35 -13.91 0.97 -8.14
CA LYS A 35 -14.04 1.62 -6.82
C LYS A 35 -13.98 3.13 -6.98
N ILE A 36 -14.72 3.82 -6.12
CA ILE A 36 -14.63 5.27 -5.97
C ILE A 36 -14.38 5.52 -4.49
N LEU A 37 -13.25 6.14 -4.20
CA LEU A 37 -12.87 6.53 -2.85
C LEU A 37 -12.95 8.05 -2.73
N THR A 38 -13.09 8.54 -1.51
CA THR A 38 -12.98 9.96 -1.20
C THR A 38 -11.85 10.13 -0.20
N ILE A 39 -10.92 11.00 -0.53
CA ILE A 39 -9.78 11.38 0.29
C ILE A 39 -9.90 12.87 0.62
N ASP A 40 -9.07 13.37 1.49
CA ASP A 40 -9.00 14.80 1.79
C ASP A 40 -8.57 15.60 0.54
N GLU A 41 -9.17 16.78 0.34
CA GLU A 41 -8.88 17.61 -0.84
C GLU A 41 -7.44 18.13 -0.79
N TYR A 42 -6.94 18.48 0.39
CA TYR A 42 -5.57 18.96 0.55
C TYR A 42 -4.56 17.86 0.21
N ASP A 43 -4.77 16.64 0.71
CA ASP A 43 -3.91 15.49 0.39
C ASP A 43 -3.94 15.15 -1.10
N ALA A 44 -5.12 15.27 -1.73
CA ALA A 44 -5.27 15.06 -3.17
C ALA A 44 -4.52 16.11 -4.00
N GLU A 45 -4.58 17.38 -3.60
CA GLU A 45 -3.83 18.45 -4.22
C GLU A 45 -2.32 18.23 -4.06
N GLU A 46 -1.85 17.89 -2.86
CA GLU A 46 -0.44 17.62 -2.58
C GLU A 46 0.09 16.49 -3.46
N MET A 47 -0.62 15.36 -3.55
CA MET A 47 -0.26 14.25 -4.43
C MET A 47 -0.13 14.65 -5.90
N VAL A 48 -1.03 15.51 -6.39
CA VAL A 48 -0.97 15.99 -7.78
C VAL A 48 0.19 16.96 -7.97
N TYR A 49 0.44 17.85 -7.01
CA TYR A 49 1.58 18.77 -7.07
C TYR A 49 2.93 18.02 -7.05
N ASP A 50 3.06 17.03 -6.21
CA ASP A 50 4.25 16.19 -6.11
C ASP A 50 4.54 15.49 -7.44
N LEU A 51 3.51 14.96 -8.11
CA LEU A 51 3.65 14.38 -9.44
C LEU A 51 4.06 15.41 -10.48
N VAL A 52 3.48 16.61 -10.45
CA VAL A 52 3.85 17.69 -11.37
C VAL A 52 5.31 18.09 -11.17
N ASP A 53 5.72 18.33 -9.92
CA ASP A 53 7.10 18.72 -9.56
C ASP A 53 8.11 17.65 -9.97
N TYR A 54 7.78 16.38 -9.70
CA TYR A 54 8.66 15.26 -10.08
C TYR A 54 8.87 15.16 -11.58
N PHE A 55 7.81 15.36 -12.39
CA PHE A 55 7.89 15.24 -13.84
C PHE A 55 8.25 16.54 -14.55
N GLU A 56 8.34 17.67 -13.85
CA GLU A 56 8.74 18.94 -14.44
C GLU A 56 10.18 18.87 -14.96
N GLY A 57 10.35 19.06 -16.28
CA GLY A 57 11.65 19.05 -16.94
C GLY A 57 12.29 17.66 -17.11
N LYS A 58 11.56 16.58 -16.82
CA LYS A 58 12.01 15.22 -17.14
C LYS A 58 11.43 14.78 -18.48
N ASP A 59 12.29 14.35 -19.37
CA ASP A 59 11.90 13.55 -20.52
C ASP A 59 11.74 12.10 -20.04
N ALA A 60 10.64 11.45 -20.43
CA ALA A 60 10.38 10.06 -20.09
C ALA A 60 11.34 9.16 -20.88
N ASP A 61 12.42 8.74 -20.26
CA ASP A 61 13.51 8.02 -20.94
C ASP A 61 14.02 6.83 -20.14
N PHE A 62 13.15 5.85 -19.85
CA PHE A 62 13.67 4.54 -19.46
C PHE A 62 12.69 3.43 -19.82
N GLU A 63 12.87 2.80 -20.99
CA GLU A 63 12.17 1.57 -21.33
C GLU A 63 12.93 0.35 -20.80
N VAL A 64 12.35 -0.34 -19.81
CA VAL A 64 12.74 -1.70 -19.46
C VAL A 64 11.74 -2.64 -20.10
N THR A 65 12.21 -3.58 -20.91
CA THR A 65 11.36 -4.58 -21.56
C THR A 65 10.93 -5.66 -20.56
N ASP A 66 9.72 -6.21 -20.77
CA ASP A 66 9.16 -7.38 -20.06
C ASP A 66 8.67 -7.14 -18.59
N VAL A 67 8.57 -5.90 -18.15
CA VAL A 67 8.08 -5.57 -16.78
C VAL A 67 6.71 -4.88 -16.76
N GLY A 68 6.10 -4.65 -17.92
CA GLY A 68 4.90 -3.84 -18.06
C GLY A 68 5.19 -2.34 -18.13
N SER A 69 4.15 -1.54 -18.35
CA SER A 69 4.28 -0.08 -18.51
C SER A 69 3.18 0.67 -17.79
N TRP A 70 3.44 1.94 -17.52
CA TRP A 70 2.46 2.90 -17.02
C TRP A 70 2.35 4.11 -17.96
N ASP A 71 1.17 4.70 -18.00
CA ASP A 71 0.88 5.97 -18.65
C ASP A 71 0.32 6.93 -17.59
N LEU A 72 0.88 8.14 -17.49
CA LEU A 72 0.38 9.21 -16.64
C LEU A 72 -0.14 10.37 -17.49
N THR A 73 -1.35 10.83 -17.21
CA THR A 73 -1.88 12.06 -17.78
C THR A 73 -2.23 13.02 -16.66
N ILE A 74 -1.60 14.18 -16.63
CA ILE A 74 -1.93 15.27 -15.73
C ILE A 74 -2.69 16.33 -16.54
N THR A 75 -3.92 16.62 -16.09
CA THR A 75 -4.77 17.62 -16.75
C THR A 75 -4.86 18.85 -15.86
N SER A 76 -4.39 19.99 -16.40
CA SER A 76 -4.47 21.27 -15.70
C SER A 76 -5.87 21.87 -15.72
N ILE A 77 -6.10 22.90 -14.90
CA ILE A 77 -7.36 23.65 -14.84
C ILE A 77 -7.79 24.24 -16.20
N ASN A 78 -6.85 24.49 -17.11
CA ASN A 78 -7.12 24.99 -18.46
C ASN A 78 -7.30 23.86 -19.50
N ASN A 79 -7.55 22.62 -19.05
CA ASN A 79 -7.64 21.43 -19.88
C ASN A 79 -6.39 21.12 -20.70
N LYS A 80 -5.22 21.68 -20.31
CA LYS A 80 -3.96 21.28 -20.91
C LYS A 80 -3.51 19.96 -20.30
N GLU A 81 -3.23 19.00 -21.17
CA GLU A 81 -2.74 17.68 -20.78
C GLU A 81 -1.22 17.60 -20.91
N TYR A 82 -0.59 17.04 -19.88
CA TYR A 82 0.80 16.63 -19.86
C TYR A 82 0.81 15.11 -19.77
N LYS A 83 1.57 14.47 -20.66
CA LYS A 83 1.59 13.01 -20.77
C LYS A 83 2.99 12.50 -20.56
N PHE A 84 3.10 11.48 -19.75
CA PHE A 84 4.31 10.79 -19.41
C PHE A 84 4.03 9.29 -19.48
N ASP A 85 5.04 8.53 -19.79
CA ASP A 85 4.98 7.07 -19.82
C ASP A 85 6.29 6.49 -19.31
N GLY A 86 6.28 5.23 -18.94
CA GLY A 86 7.45 4.53 -18.46
C GLY A 86 7.18 3.06 -18.17
N SER A 87 8.23 2.37 -17.80
CA SER A 87 8.15 0.96 -17.42
C SER A 87 7.79 0.81 -15.94
N LEU A 88 7.06 -0.25 -15.60
CA LEU A 88 6.84 -0.67 -14.22
C LEU A 88 8.15 -1.22 -13.65
N TYR A 89 9.09 -0.34 -13.42
CA TYR A 89 10.43 -0.71 -12.97
C TYR A 89 10.66 -0.24 -11.54
N TYR A 90 11.25 -1.12 -10.77
CA TYR A 90 11.64 -0.86 -9.41
C TYR A 90 13.12 -0.54 -9.31
N ALA A 91 13.43 0.69 -8.93
CA ALA A 91 14.76 1.07 -8.48
C ALA A 91 14.69 1.43 -6.98
N PRO A 92 15.41 0.72 -6.09
CA PRO A 92 15.40 1.04 -4.68
C PRO A 92 15.79 2.49 -4.43
N GLY A 93 14.94 3.22 -3.69
CA GLY A 93 15.14 4.63 -3.39
C GLY A 93 14.65 5.61 -4.47
N ASP A 94 14.00 5.12 -5.52
CA ASP A 94 13.31 5.99 -6.47
C ASP A 94 12.07 6.64 -5.84
N TRP A 95 11.88 7.92 -6.10
CA TRP A 95 10.73 8.67 -5.62
C TRP A 95 9.39 8.07 -6.08
N LEU A 96 9.30 7.59 -7.32
CA LEU A 96 8.07 6.95 -7.83
C LEU A 96 7.71 5.68 -7.06
N GLN A 97 8.70 4.95 -6.58
CA GLN A 97 8.47 3.80 -5.71
C GLN A 97 7.89 4.24 -4.37
N GLU A 98 8.50 5.23 -3.73
CA GLU A 98 8.02 5.72 -2.43
C GLU A 98 6.62 6.33 -2.57
N PHE A 99 6.37 7.09 -3.63
CA PHE A 99 5.03 7.59 -3.98
C PHE A 99 4.03 6.43 -4.14
N SER A 100 4.39 5.38 -4.86
CA SER A 100 3.53 4.22 -5.09
C SER A 100 3.18 3.51 -3.78
N LYS A 101 4.15 3.32 -2.90
CA LYS A 101 3.99 2.74 -1.56
C LYS A 101 3.05 3.60 -0.69
N ASN A 102 3.31 4.91 -0.65
CA ASN A 102 2.51 5.84 0.13
C ASN A 102 1.06 5.93 -0.37
N LEU A 103 0.86 5.96 -1.69
CA LEU A 103 -0.49 5.94 -2.28
C LEU A 103 -1.25 4.67 -1.92
N ARG A 104 -0.62 3.49 -2.02
CA ARG A 104 -1.23 2.22 -1.60
C ARG A 104 -1.61 2.22 -0.14
N LYS A 105 -0.70 2.67 0.74
CA LYS A 105 -0.94 2.79 2.19
C LYS A 105 -2.09 3.76 2.48
N TYR A 106 -2.08 4.93 1.87
CA TYR A 106 -3.10 5.96 2.08
C TYR A 106 -4.50 5.48 1.65
N LEU A 107 -4.59 4.85 0.48
CA LEU A 107 -5.84 4.30 -0.05
C LEU A 107 -6.24 2.96 0.58
N LYS A 108 -5.36 2.31 1.36
CA LYS A 108 -5.49 0.92 1.84
C LYS A 108 -5.79 -0.06 0.70
N ARG A 109 -5.08 0.09 -0.42
CA ARG A 109 -5.25 -0.68 -1.65
C ARG A 109 -3.89 -1.22 -2.12
N TRP A 110 -3.49 -2.33 -1.55
CA TRP A 110 -2.20 -2.98 -1.78
C TRP A 110 -2.11 -3.71 -3.13
N ASP A 111 -3.26 -3.89 -3.78
CA ASP A 111 -3.42 -4.48 -5.10
C ASP A 111 -3.15 -3.51 -6.26
N LEU A 112 -2.77 -2.26 -5.99
CA LEU A 112 -2.51 -1.26 -7.02
C LEU A 112 -1.06 -1.33 -7.54
N PHE A 113 -0.90 -1.38 -8.87
CA PHE A 113 0.41 -1.40 -9.53
C PHE A 113 1.13 -0.06 -9.45
N VAL A 114 0.40 1.04 -9.56
CA VAL A 114 0.90 2.43 -9.60
C VAL A 114 2.06 2.58 -10.60
N PHE A 115 3.29 2.91 -10.16
CA PHE A 115 4.45 3.09 -11.03
C PHE A 115 5.48 1.96 -10.94
N ASP A 116 5.47 1.17 -9.88
CA ASP A 116 6.47 0.14 -9.61
C ASP A 116 5.98 -1.28 -9.92
N GLY A 117 4.70 -1.45 -10.17
CA GLY A 117 4.12 -2.77 -10.43
C GLY A 117 4.15 -3.72 -9.23
N ILE A 118 4.62 -3.25 -8.07
CA ILE A 118 4.71 -4.09 -6.88
C ILE A 118 3.33 -4.20 -6.26
N THR A 119 2.72 -5.36 -6.43
CA THR A 119 1.59 -5.74 -5.61
C THR A 119 2.08 -6.69 -4.55
N LYS A 120 1.82 -6.40 -3.27
CA LYS A 120 1.84 -7.48 -2.30
C LYS A 120 0.54 -8.26 -2.53
N PRO A 121 0.60 -9.55 -2.87
CA PRO A 121 -0.59 -10.36 -2.85
C PRO A 121 -1.20 -10.16 -1.46
N VAL A 122 -2.47 -9.79 -1.42
CA VAL A 122 -3.24 -10.00 -0.19
C VAL A 122 -3.24 -11.52 -0.07
N ALA A 123 -2.34 -12.04 0.75
CA ALA A 123 -2.32 -13.46 1.03
C ALA A 123 -3.73 -13.79 1.49
N ASP A 124 -4.33 -14.85 0.92
CA ASP A 124 -5.65 -15.32 1.32
C ASP A 124 -5.56 -15.75 2.79
N GLY A 125 -5.70 -14.79 3.71
CA GLY A 125 -5.55 -15.07 5.12
C GLY A 125 -5.43 -13.81 5.99
N ILE A 126 -5.56 -14.05 7.28
CA ILE A 126 -5.36 -13.05 8.32
C ILE A 126 -3.87 -12.98 8.63
N MET A 127 -3.31 -11.77 8.53
CA MET A 127 -1.92 -11.51 8.82
C MET A 127 -1.69 -11.52 10.34
N PHE A 128 -0.89 -12.45 10.79
CA PHE A 128 -0.41 -12.55 12.17
C PHE A 128 1.05 -12.11 12.20
N CYS A 129 1.35 -11.18 13.09
CA CYS A 129 2.69 -10.70 13.36
C CYS A 129 3.14 -11.20 14.73
N SER A 130 4.20 -11.97 14.77
CA SER A 130 4.92 -12.26 16.01
C SER A 130 5.76 -11.05 16.36
N CYS A 131 5.52 -10.46 17.54
CA CYS A 131 6.17 -9.23 17.97
C CYS A 131 6.90 -9.41 19.28
N GLU A 132 8.06 -8.79 19.41
CA GLU A 132 8.87 -8.76 20.64
C GLU A 132 9.02 -7.35 21.17
N PHE A 133 9.01 -7.23 22.51
CA PHE A 133 9.32 -5.98 23.19
C PHE A 133 10.83 -5.69 23.17
N GLU A 134 11.20 -4.44 23.38
CA GLU A 134 12.59 -4.04 23.51
C GLU A 134 13.33 -4.93 24.51
N GLY A 135 14.49 -5.44 24.12
CA GLY A 135 15.30 -6.37 24.91
C GLY A 135 15.04 -7.84 24.62
N GLY A 136 14.10 -8.16 23.76
CA GLY A 136 13.82 -9.52 23.29
C GLY A 136 13.12 -10.41 24.32
N GLY A 137 12.99 -11.67 23.99
CA GLY A 137 12.54 -12.72 24.92
C GLY A 137 11.29 -13.45 24.46
N LYS A 138 10.11 -13.00 24.86
CA LYS A 138 8.85 -13.65 24.49
C LYS A 138 8.16 -12.88 23.39
N SER A 139 7.80 -13.58 22.29
CA SER A 139 6.97 -13.04 21.24
C SER A 139 5.48 -13.14 21.56
N TYR A 140 4.71 -12.21 21.02
CA TYR A 140 3.27 -12.13 21.16
C TYR A 140 2.63 -11.93 19.80
N TYR A 141 1.51 -12.57 19.55
CA TYR A 141 0.75 -12.41 18.32
C TYR A 141 -0.12 -11.16 18.33
N TYR A 142 -0.01 -10.42 17.24
CA TYR A 142 -0.91 -9.34 16.86
C TYR A 142 -1.39 -9.57 15.43
N ILE A 143 -2.53 -9.00 15.04
CA ILE A 143 -3.01 -9.03 13.66
C ILE A 143 -2.90 -7.65 13.03
N SER A 144 -2.70 -7.63 11.72
CA SER A 144 -2.67 -6.39 10.95
C SER A 144 -3.48 -6.51 9.68
N ASP A 145 -4.11 -5.39 9.29
CA ASP A 145 -4.72 -5.21 7.98
C ASP A 145 -3.75 -4.49 7.01
N ASP A 146 -2.52 -4.18 7.46
CA ASP A 146 -1.48 -3.51 6.67
C ASP A 146 -0.44 -4.53 6.14
N PRO A 147 -0.60 -5.01 4.89
CA PRO A 147 0.31 -5.97 4.30
C PRO A 147 1.68 -5.38 3.92
N SER A 148 1.89 -4.08 4.15
CA SER A 148 3.20 -3.43 3.93
C SER A 148 4.18 -3.64 5.08
N LEU A 149 3.71 -4.16 6.21
CA LEU A 149 4.57 -4.48 7.33
C LEU A 149 5.55 -5.60 6.97
N GLU A 150 6.75 -5.49 7.49
CA GLU A 150 7.86 -6.43 7.25
C GLU A 150 8.49 -6.83 8.58
N GLU A 151 9.20 -7.96 8.59
CA GLU A 151 10.05 -8.33 9.72
C GLU A 151 11.10 -7.25 9.95
N GLY A 152 11.30 -6.88 11.23
CA GLY A 152 12.15 -5.76 11.65
C GLY A 152 11.42 -4.41 11.76
N ASP A 153 10.16 -4.30 11.32
CA ASP A 153 9.39 -3.08 11.53
C ASP A 153 9.04 -2.90 13.00
N LEU A 154 9.17 -1.66 13.48
CA LEU A 154 8.63 -1.25 14.76
C LEU A 154 7.16 -0.87 14.60
N VAL A 155 6.32 -1.37 15.49
CA VAL A 155 4.88 -1.12 15.46
C VAL A 155 4.34 -0.81 16.85
N ARG A 156 3.34 0.07 16.90
CA ARG A 156 2.62 0.40 18.13
C ARG A 156 1.47 -0.57 18.32
N VAL A 157 1.41 -1.18 19.50
CA VAL A 157 0.42 -2.19 19.84
C VAL A 157 -0.26 -1.91 21.17
N PRO A 158 -1.53 -2.31 21.36
CA PRO A 158 -2.20 -2.20 22.65
C PRO A 158 -1.71 -3.32 23.59
N VAL A 159 -1.27 -2.97 24.81
CA VAL A 159 -0.80 -3.92 25.81
C VAL A 159 -1.72 -3.95 27.04
N GLY A 160 -1.85 -5.14 27.63
CA GLY A 160 -2.73 -5.33 28.81
C GLY A 160 -4.18 -4.92 28.54
N ASP A 161 -4.94 -4.72 29.63
CA ASP A 161 -6.36 -4.34 29.55
C ASP A 161 -6.59 -2.86 29.91
N ASN A 162 -5.52 -2.09 30.11
CA ASN A 162 -5.57 -0.74 30.66
C ASN A 162 -5.49 0.36 29.59
N GLY A 163 -5.59 -0.01 28.30
CA GLY A 163 -5.52 0.95 27.18
C GLY A 163 -4.13 1.54 26.97
N ARG A 164 -3.08 0.94 27.54
CA ARG A 164 -1.70 1.34 27.27
C ARG A 164 -1.26 0.82 25.92
N ASN A 165 -0.41 1.56 25.25
CA ASN A 165 0.27 1.14 24.05
C ASN A 165 1.75 0.94 24.32
N SER A 166 2.42 0.13 23.52
CA SER A 166 3.86 -0.04 23.55
C SER A 166 4.37 -0.24 22.14
N VAL A 167 5.63 0.12 21.91
CA VAL A 167 6.31 -0.17 20.67
C VAL A 167 6.93 -1.56 20.77
N VAL A 168 6.81 -2.35 19.70
CA VAL A 168 7.33 -3.71 19.58
C VAL A 168 7.92 -3.90 18.20
N GLU A 169 8.86 -4.82 18.06
CA GLU A 169 9.45 -5.21 16.77
C GLU A 169 8.72 -6.44 16.21
N ILE A 170 8.41 -6.44 14.93
CA ILE A 170 7.90 -7.61 14.23
C ILE A 170 9.07 -8.54 13.94
N VAL A 171 9.03 -9.75 14.51
CA VAL A 171 10.10 -10.76 14.32
C VAL A 171 9.71 -11.86 13.35
N ASP A 172 8.42 -12.02 13.05
CA ASP A 172 7.92 -13.00 12.07
C ASP A 172 6.52 -12.62 11.60
N ILE A 173 6.18 -12.94 10.34
CA ILE A 173 4.87 -12.70 9.74
C ILE A 173 4.34 -13.96 9.07
N GLU A 174 3.18 -14.42 9.53
CA GLU A 174 2.49 -15.57 8.99
C GLU A 174 1.06 -15.20 8.54
N TYR A 175 0.53 -15.93 7.56
CA TYR A 175 -0.84 -15.75 7.07
C TYR A 175 -1.64 -17.03 7.31
N PHE A 176 -2.79 -16.91 7.97
CA PHE A 176 -3.66 -18.03 8.30
C PHE A 176 -5.05 -17.83 7.72
N LYS A 177 -5.66 -18.89 7.22
CA LYS A 177 -7.10 -18.87 6.94
C LYS A 177 -7.86 -18.77 8.26
N GLU A 178 -9.09 -18.25 8.21
CA GLU A 178 -9.90 -18.01 9.42
C GLU A 178 -10.12 -19.26 10.27
N ASP A 179 -10.18 -20.44 9.64
CA ASP A 179 -10.32 -21.75 10.28
C ASP A 179 -9.00 -22.39 10.74
N GLU A 180 -7.86 -21.81 10.37
CA GLU A 180 -6.50 -22.32 10.68
C GLU A 180 -5.71 -21.39 11.62
N VAL A 181 -6.33 -20.35 12.17
CA VAL A 181 -5.65 -19.37 13.03
C VAL A 181 -5.09 -20.01 14.30
N PRO A 182 -3.87 -19.58 14.74
CA PRO A 182 -3.19 -20.19 15.89
C PRO A 182 -3.91 -19.93 17.23
N MET A 183 -4.79 -18.92 17.27
CA MET A 183 -5.57 -18.56 18.43
C MET A 183 -6.87 -17.85 18.05
N PRO A 184 -7.91 -17.84 18.91
CA PRO A 184 -9.17 -17.18 18.61
C PRO A 184 -9.00 -15.69 18.32
N LEU A 185 -9.60 -15.21 17.22
CA LEU A 185 -9.45 -13.83 16.74
C LEU A 185 -9.97 -12.78 17.74
N ASP A 186 -10.94 -13.12 18.57
CA ASP A 186 -11.47 -12.27 19.64
C ASP A 186 -10.46 -12.02 20.78
N ARG A 187 -9.37 -12.78 20.81
CA ARG A 187 -8.29 -12.66 21.79
C ARG A 187 -7.02 -12.03 21.24
N VAL A 188 -6.93 -11.84 19.94
CA VAL A 188 -5.78 -11.21 19.30
C VAL A 188 -6.04 -9.73 19.15
N LYS A 189 -5.09 -8.91 19.58
CA LYS A 189 -5.16 -7.46 19.41
C LYS A 189 -4.60 -7.06 18.05
N LYS A 190 -5.06 -5.92 17.53
CA LYS A 190 -4.57 -5.36 16.27
C LYS A 190 -3.39 -4.43 16.51
N ILE A 191 -2.44 -4.44 15.59
CA ILE A 191 -1.44 -3.39 15.44
C ILE A 191 -2.18 -2.08 15.16
N ILE A 192 -1.76 -1.00 15.82
CA ILE A 192 -2.37 0.32 15.68
C ILE A 192 -1.77 1.03 14.48
N GLU A 193 -0.42 1.12 14.44
CA GLU A 193 0.34 1.82 13.42
C GLU A 193 1.81 1.37 13.43
N ARG A 194 2.57 1.75 12.41
CA ARG A 194 4.02 1.63 12.39
C ARG A 194 4.63 2.72 13.28
N ALA A 195 5.70 2.41 14.00
CA ALA A 195 6.46 3.34 14.81
C ALA A 195 7.84 3.61 14.17
N ASP A 196 8.39 4.80 14.37
CA ASP A 196 9.70 5.17 13.82
C ASP A 196 10.85 4.78 14.77
N ASP A 197 10.56 4.67 16.08
CA ASP A 197 11.53 4.32 17.13
C ASP A 197 10.85 3.61 18.32
N TRP A 198 11.66 3.25 19.34
CA TRP A 198 11.24 2.55 20.56
C TRP A 198 10.63 3.50 21.61
N GLU A 199 9.84 4.48 21.23
CA GLU A 199 9.15 5.36 22.18
C GLU A 199 7.81 4.77 22.61
N ASP A 200 7.59 4.69 23.92
CA ASP A 200 6.30 4.36 24.52
C ASP A 200 5.51 5.65 24.78
N ASP A 201 4.19 5.62 24.62
CA ASP A 201 3.33 6.69 25.12
C ASP A 201 3.26 6.61 26.65
N ASP A 202 3.76 7.65 27.34
CA ASP A 202 3.67 7.85 28.78
C ASP A 202 2.20 8.06 29.27
#